data_ca07e5255c37137f2b6c24b2840c0f36
#
_entry.id   ca07e5255c37137f2b6c24b2840c0f36
#
_cell.length_a   1.000
_cell.length_b   1.000
_cell.length_c   1.000
_cell.angle_alpha   90.00
_cell.angle_beta   90.00
_cell.angle_gamma   90.00
#
_symmetry.space_group_name_H-M   'P 1'
#
loop_
_entity.id
_entity.type
_entity.pdbx_description
1 polymer ?
#
loop_
_entity_poly.entity_id
_entity_poly.type
_entity_poly.pdbx_seq_one_letter_code
_entity_poly.pdbx_strand_id
1 'polypeptide(L)'
;MNQAQLSDVQIANLTLLLTIRDSVRFDKPAACCRFALDGPQAARLGAISIQQVMAIVANVGDTTLFPPRRDLVALLDIPLPLVRPLAAAQATPHPKA
;
A
#
# COMPACT_ATOMS: atom_id res chain seq x y z
N MET A 1 -29.91 -11.71 -3.40
CA MET A 1 -29.26 -11.47 -3.83
C MET A 1 -28.17 -11.55 -3.47
N ASN A 2 -27.66 -11.70 -3.78
CA ASN A 2 -26.67 -11.84 -3.37
C ASN A 2 -25.76 -10.92 -3.63
N GLN A 3 -25.31 -10.32 -2.95
CA GLN A 3 -24.43 -9.54 -3.27
C GLN A 3 -23.16 -10.10 -3.14
N ALA A 4 -22.29 -9.82 -3.97
CA ALA A 4 -20.99 -10.30 -3.91
C ALA A 4 -20.32 -9.72 -2.74
N GLN A 5 -19.76 -10.51 -1.91
CA GLN A 5 -19.00 -10.01 -0.82
C GLN A 5 -17.55 -10.05 -1.17
N LEU A 6 -16.83 -9.02 -0.83
CA LEU A 6 -15.39 -8.99 -1.05
C LEU A 6 -14.73 -9.88 0.00
N SER A 7 -13.68 -10.59 -0.40
CA SER A 7 -12.89 -11.35 0.54
C SER A 7 -12.07 -10.39 1.40
N ASP A 8 -11.48 -10.90 2.46
CA ASP A 8 -10.63 -10.10 3.32
C ASP A 8 -9.43 -9.54 2.55
N VAL A 9 -8.86 -10.31 1.63
CA VAL A 9 -7.75 -9.82 0.81
C VAL A 9 -8.23 -8.72 -0.11
N GLN A 10 -9.40 -8.87 -0.71
CA GLN A 10 -9.95 -7.83 -1.57
C GLN A 10 -10.23 -6.55 -0.79
N ILE A 11 -10.74 -6.66 0.43
CA ILE A 11 -10.95 -5.50 1.28
C ILE A 11 -9.63 -4.81 1.60
N ALA A 12 -8.60 -5.58 1.92
CA ALA A 12 -7.29 -5.01 2.20
C ALA A 12 -6.73 -4.29 0.98
N ASN A 13 -6.80 -4.92 -0.18
CA ASN A 13 -6.34 -4.30 -1.42
C ASN A 13 -7.10 -3.01 -1.72
N LEU A 14 -8.41 -3.06 -1.59
CA LEU A 14 -9.25 -1.90 -1.86
C LEU A 14 -8.92 -0.75 -0.92
N THR A 15 -8.83 -1.04 0.37
CA THR A 15 -8.55 -0.03 1.38
C THR A 15 -7.20 0.63 1.11
N LEU A 16 -6.17 -0.17 0.84
CA LEU A 16 -4.85 0.39 0.61
C LEU A 16 -4.77 1.18 -0.68
N LEU A 17 -5.36 0.68 -1.76
CA LEU A 17 -5.37 1.42 -3.02
C LEU A 17 -6.05 2.78 -2.88
N LEU A 18 -7.20 2.82 -2.22
CA LEU A 18 -7.91 4.07 -2.03
C LEU A 18 -7.15 5.01 -1.10
N THR A 19 -6.57 4.49 -0.04
CA THR A 19 -5.80 5.29 0.90
C THR A 19 -4.58 5.90 0.21
N ILE A 20 -3.85 5.10 -0.55
CA ILE A 20 -2.66 5.58 -1.24
C ILE A 20 -3.04 6.61 -2.30
N ARG A 21 -4.10 6.32 -3.07
CA ARG A 21 -4.58 7.24 -4.08
C ARG A 21 -4.90 8.61 -3.49
N ASP A 22 -5.63 8.61 -2.40
CA ASP A 22 -6.01 9.87 -1.76
C ASP A 22 -4.79 10.59 -1.19
N SER A 23 -3.84 9.85 -0.60
CA SER A 23 -2.62 10.44 -0.09
C SER A 23 -1.79 11.07 -1.19
N VAL A 24 -1.67 10.41 -2.33
CA VAL A 24 -0.92 10.95 -3.46
C VAL A 24 -1.58 12.23 -3.96
N ARG A 25 -2.90 12.25 -4.04
CA ARG A 25 -3.61 13.43 -4.50
C ARG A 25 -3.50 14.60 -3.55
N PHE A 26 -3.39 14.31 -2.26
CA PHE A 26 -3.27 15.35 -1.26
C PHE A 26 -1.84 15.91 -1.21
N ASP A 27 -0.84 15.04 -1.21
CA ASP A 27 0.55 15.46 -1.11
C ASP A 27 1.42 14.35 -1.69
N LYS A 28 1.74 14.46 -2.96
CA LYS A 28 2.47 13.41 -3.67
C LYS A 28 3.84 13.11 -3.06
N PRO A 29 4.69 14.11 -2.76
CA PRO A 29 5.98 13.79 -2.18
C PRO A 29 5.88 13.08 -0.84
N ALA A 30 4.95 13.52 0.01
CA ALA A 30 4.76 12.88 1.31
C ALA A 30 4.28 11.44 1.15
N ALA A 31 3.37 11.22 0.19
CA ALA A 31 2.86 9.88 -0.05
C ALA A 31 3.95 8.95 -0.54
N CYS A 32 4.83 9.43 -1.40
CA CYS A 32 5.96 8.63 -1.87
C CYS A 32 6.81 8.15 -0.70
N CYS A 33 7.07 9.04 0.26
CA CYS A 33 7.84 8.65 1.42
C CYS A 33 7.08 7.68 2.32
N ARG A 34 5.81 7.96 2.58
CA ARG A 34 5.03 7.14 3.51
C ARG A 34 4.76 5.74 3.00
N PHE A 35 4.52 5.61 1.71
CA PHE A 35 4.14 4.33 1.13
C PHE A 35 5.24 3.72 0.27
N ALA A 36 6.43 4.28 0.33
CA ALA A 36 7.59 3.78 -0.41
C ALA A 36 7.29 3.63 -1.90
N LEU A 37 6.75 4.69 -2.49
CA LEU A 37 6.40 4.70 -3.91
C LEU A 37 7.48 5.42 -4.70
N ASP A 38 7.71 4.96 -5.91
CA ASP A 38 8.53 5.74 -6.83
C ASP A 38 7.63 6.70 -7.61
N GLY A 39 8.23 7.56 -8.41
CA GLY A 39 7.49 8.57 -9.16
C GLY A 39 6.43 8.00 -10.08
N PRO A 40 6.77 7.02 -10.93
CA PRO A 40 5.76 6.43 -11.80
C PRO A 40 4.62 5.75 -11.05
N GLN A 41 4.91 5.05 -9.96
CA GLN A 41 3.86 4.44 -9.15
C GLN A 41 2.91 5.49 -8.59
N ALA A 42 3.48 6.57 -8.03
CA ALA A 42 2.66 7.63 -7.47
C ALA A 42 1.81 8.30 -8.53
N ALA A 43 2.38 8.55 -9.70
CA ALA A 43 1.64 9.19 -10.78
C ALA A 43 0.45 8.33 -11.21
N ARG A 44 0.66 7.03 -11.35
CA ARG A 44 -0.41 6.14 -11.78
C ARG A 44 -1.47 6.00 -10.70
N LEU A 45 -1.05 5.86 -9.44
CA LEU A 45 -2.00 5.69 -8.35
C LEU A 45 -2.81 6.94 -8.11
N GLY A 46 -2.22 8.11 -8.30
CA GLY A 46 -2.97 9.37 -8.15
C GLY A 46 -3.98 9.59 -9.26
N ALA A 47 -3.75 8.99 -10.41
CA ALA A 47 -4.62 9.19 -11.57
C ALA A 47 -5.71 8.14 -11.72
N ILE A 48 -5.63 7.05 -10.97
CA ILE A 48 -6.58 5.95 -11.14
C ILE A 48 -7.98 6.36 -10.65
N SER A 49 -8.99 5.94 -11.36
CA SER A 49 -10.37 6.23 -10.95
C SER A 49 -10.86 5.20 -9.95
N ILE A 50 -11.92 5.52 -9.24
CA ILE A 50 -12.55 4.57 -8.31
C ILE A 50 -12.97 3.32 -9.05
N GLN A 51 -13.51 3.47 -10.26
CA GLN A 51 -13.95 2.33 -11.03
C GLN A 51 -12.79 1.43 -11.43
N GLN A 52 -11.65 2.02 -11.76
CA GLN A 52 -10.46 1.23 -12.05
C GLN A 52 -9.95 0.50 -10.81
N VAL A 53 -10.01 1.15 -9.65
CA VAL A 53 -9.64 0.49 -8.41
C VAL A 53 -10.51 -0.72 -8.17
N MET A 54 -11.83 -0.54 -8.31
CA MET A 54 -12.77 -1.67 -8.12
C MET A 54 -12.49 -2.79 -9.10
N ALA A 55 -12.21 -2.45 -10.35
CA ALA A 55 -11.93 -3.45 -11.36
C ALA A 55 -10.66 -4.24 -11.04
N ILE A 56 -9.63 -3.56 -10.60
CA ILE A 56 -8.39 -4.24 -10.24
C ILE A 56 -8.60 -5.16 -9.05
N VAL A 57 -9.27 -4.67 -8.02
CA VAL A 57 -9.54 -5.48 -6.84
C VAL A 57 -10.31 -6.75 -7.22
N ALA A 58 -11.33 -6.61 -8.07
CA ALA A 58 -12.11 -7.76 -8.49
C ALA A 58 -11.27 -8.76 -9.28
N ASN A 59 -10.40 -8.27 -10.15
CA ASN A 59 -9.63 -9.14 -11.02
C ASN A 59 -8.42 -9.78 -10.36
N VAL A 60 -7.86 -9.13 -9.36
CA VAL A 60 -6.74 -9.71 -8.63
C VAL A 60 -7.22 -10.85 -7.71
N GLY A 61 -8.44 -10.75 -7.23
CA GLY A 61 -9.01 -11.82 -6.39
C GLY A 61 -8.34 -11.89 -5.04
N ASP A 62 -7.90 -13.08 -4.68
CA ASP A 62 -7.37 -13.33 -3.35
C ASP A 62 -5.85 -13.18 -3.25
N THR A 63 -5.24 -12.49 -4.18
CA THR A 63 -3.81 -12.24 -4.12
C THR A 63 -3.57 -10.84 -3.60
N THR A 64 -2.78 -10.71 -2.53
CA THR A 64 -2.51 -9.38 -1.99
C THR A 64 -1.60 -8.60 -2.91
N LEU A 65 -1.91 -7.31 -3.07
CA LEU A 65 -1.07 -6.39 -3.81
C LEU A 65 0.00 -5.77 -2.91
N PHE A 66 -0.15 -5.92 -1.60
CA PHE A 66 0.74 -5.28 -0.64
C PHE A 66 1.20 -6.32 0.38
N PRO A 67 2.16 -7.18 -0.01
CA PRO A 67 2.61 -8.22 0.91
C PRO A 67 3.35 -7.64 2.11
N PRO A 68 3.41 -8.36 3.22
CA PRO A 68 4.13 -7.90 4.37
C PRO A 68 5.60 -7.66 4.06
N ARG A 69 6.20 -6.75 4.76
CA ARG A 69 7.63 -6.50 4.64
C ARG A 69 8.38 -7.73 5.10
N ARG A 70 9.57 -7.91 4.55
CA ARG A 70 10.40 -9.06 4.92
C ARG A 70 10.78 -9.05 6.37
N ASP A 71 10.97 -7.87 6.95
CA ASP A 71 11.40 -7.72 8.33
C ASP A 71 10.24 -7.60 9.31
N LEU A 72 9.02 -7.89 8.88
CA LEU A 72 7.85 -7.69 9.73
C LEU A 72 7.96 -8.45 11.05
N VAL A 73 8.36 -9.72 11.00
CA VAL A 73 8.45 -10.51 12.22
C VAL A 73 9.46 -9.92 13.17
N ALA A 74 10.60 -9.48 12.64
CA ALA A 74 11.61 -8.84 13.47
C ALA A 74 11.06 -7.58 14.14
N LEU A 75 10.28 -6.80 13.39
CA LEU A 75 9.68 -5.59 13.96
C LEU A 75 8.69 -5.90 15.07
N LEU A 76 7.98 -7.03 14.94
CA LEU A 76 7.00 -7.40 15.95
C LEU A 76 7.67 -7.88 17.25
N ASP A 77 8.91 -8.32 17.16
CA ASP A 77 9.61 -8.92 18.30
C ASP A 77 10.59 -8.00 19.01
N ILE A 78 10.81 -6.79 18.51
CA ILE A 78 11.74 -5.88 19.16
C ILE A 78 11.03 -4.99 20.15
N PRO A 79 11.74 -4.34 21.08
CA PRO A 79 11.11 -3.41 22.00
C PRO A 79 10.44 -2.27 21.24
N LEU A 80 9.27 -1.88 21.69
CA LEU A 80 8.46 -0.88 20.98
C LEU A 80 9.19 0.42 20.68
N PRO A 81 10.02 0.98 21.58
CA PRO A 81 10.71 2.22 21.23
C PRO A 81 11.62 2.12 20.02
N LEU A 82 12.06 0.89 19.66
CA LEU A 82 12.94 0.71 18.53
C LEU A 82 12.19 0.45 17.22
N VAL A 83 10.89 0.17 17.29
CA VAL A 83 10.13 -0.19 16.10
C VAL A 83 10.15 0.91 15.06
N ARG A 84 9.86 2.14 15.47
CA ARG A 84 9.73 3.22 14.52
C ARG A 84 11.02 3.54 13.79
N PRO A 85 12.16 3.72 14.49
CA PRO A 85 13.39 4.00 13.77
C PRO A 85 13.85 2.84 12.89
N LEU A 86 13.65 1.59 13.33
CA LEU A 86 14.05 0.46 12.51
C LEU A 86 13.13 0.31 11.31
N ALA A 87 11.84 0.52 11.50
CA ALA A 87 10.90 0.47 10.38
C ALA A 87 11.24 1.54 9.35
N ALA A 88 11.58 2.73 9.79
CA ALA A 88 11.93 3.81 8.88
C ALA A 88 13.22 3.51 8.14
N ALA A 89 14.20 2.95 8.83
CA ALA A 89 15.49 2.67 8.22
C ALA A 89 15.38 1.58 7.17
N GLN A 90 14.49 0.60 7.39
CA GLN A 90 14.33 -0.52 6.47
C GLN A 90 13.32 -0.24 5.38
N ALA A 91 12.67 0.89 5.42
CA ALA A 91 11.62 1.18 4.45
C ALA A 91 12.15 1.81 3.19
N THR A 92 13.39 1.69 2.90
CA THR A 92 13.95 2.27 1.75
C THR A 92 13.33 1.87 0.53
N PRO A 93 12.86 2.71 -0.22
CA PRO A 93 12.11 2.38 -1.34
C PRO A 93 12.92 1.80 -2.40
N HIS A 94 13.97 2.24 -2.67
CA HIS A 94 14.56 1.68 -3.73
C HIS A 94 15.66 2.43 -4.09
N PRO A 95 16.24 1.97 -4.79
CA PRO A 95 17.38 2.45 -5.22
C PRO A 95 17.28 3.54 -6.01
N LYS A 96 17.83 4.10 -6.09
CA LYS A 96 17.75 4.97 -6.83
C LYS A 96 18.14 4.81 -7.93
N ALA A 97 18.08 4.90 -8.32
CA ALA A 97 18.46 4.75 -9.36
C ALA A 97 18.84 5.01 -10.06
#